data_e998cb775642e38ce6665f983afce27a
#
_entry.id   e998cb775642e38ce6665f983afce27a
#
_cell.length_a   1.000
_cell.length_b   1.000
_cell.length_c   1.000
_cell.angle_alpha   90.00
_cell.angle_beta   90.00
_cell.angle_gamma   90.00
#
_symmetry.space_group_name_H-M   'P 1'
#
loop_
_entity.id
_entity.type
_entity.pdbx_description
1 polymer ?
#
loop_
_entity_poly.entity_id
_entity_poly.type
_entity_poly.pdbx_seq_one_letter_code
_entity_poly.pdbx_strand_id
1 'polypeptide(L)'
;SFAAQGYKSSLDVPEYTAKMGLNAFEYQCGRGVRLGLDKAARMAARAAQRDILFSVHAPYYISMSSLEEDKRLNSIQYLLQSAAVCRALGGRRIIFHSGSCGKQSREAALEKALDTMRRAVAALDEAGFEDMTLCPETMGKVGQLGTLDEVLALCGVDSRITPCIDFGH
;
A
#
# COMPACT_ATOMS: atom_id res chain seq x y z
N SER A 1 15.41 5.56 -17.73
CA SER A 1 14.35 4.63 -17.28
C SER A 1 14.89 3.21 -17.15
N PHE A 2 14.21 2.35 -16.43
CA PHE A 2 14.55 0.93 -16.22
C PHE A 2 14.83 0.21 -17.55
N ALA A 3 13.91 0.28 -18.50
CA ALA A 3 14.05 -0.36 -19.80
C ALA A 3 15.21 0.23 -20.65
N ALA A 4 15.44 1.55 -20.57
CA ALA A 4 16.51 2.19 -21.32
C ALA A 4 17.92 1.78 -20.84
N GLN A 5 18.04 1.21 -19.63
CA GLN A 5 19.27 0.66 -19.08
C GLN A 5 19.42 -0.85 -19.29
N GLY A 6 18.59 -1.46 -20.15
CA GLY A 6 18.67 -2.87 -20.52
C GLY A 6 17.95 -3.84 -19.58
N TYR A 7 17.32 -3.36 -18.52
CA TYR A 7 16.54 -4.20 -17.60
C TYR A 7 15.17 -4.54 -18.20
N LYS A 8 14.79 -5.81 -18.15
CA LYS A 8 13.56 -6.31 -18.80
C LYS A 8 12.60 -7.02 -17.85
N SER A 9 13.08 -7.45 -16.68
CA SER A 9 12.30 -8.24 -15.73
C SER A 9 12.21 -7.54 -14.38
N SER A 10 11.08 -7.66 -13.71
CA SER A 10 10.97 -7.22 -12.31
C SER A 10 11.96 -7.93 -11.37
N LEU A 11 12.51 -9.07 -11.76
CA LEU A 11 13.62 -9.73 -11.05
C LEU A 11 14.90 -8.89 -11.03
N ASP A 12 15.03 -7.94 -11.93
CA ASP A 12 16.21 -7.07 -12.04
C ASP A 12 16.06 -5.79 -11.21
N VAL A 13 14.89 -5.57 -10.60
CA VAL A 13 14.60 -4.38 -9.77
C VAL A 13 15.64 -4.19 -8.65
N PRO A 14 16.02 -5.21 -7.86
CA PRO A 14 17.02 -5.01 -6.81
C PRO A 14 18.37 -4.54 -7.35
N GLU A 15 18.82 -5.10 -8.47
CA GLU A 15 20.08 -4.69 -9.10
C GLU A 15 20.00 -3.26 -9.65
N TYR A 16 18.91 -2.92 -10.32
CA TYR A 16 18.66 -1.55 -10.79
C TYR A 16 18.66 -0.55 -9.65
N THR A 17 17.96 -0.86 -8.55
CA THR A 17 17.85 -0.01 -7.36
C THR A 17 19.23 0.24 -6.75
N ALA A 18 20.02 -0.82 -6.56
CA ALA A 18 21.38 -0.70 -6.03
C ALA A 18 22.30 0.11 -6.96
N LYS A 19 22.19 -0.09 -8.28
CA LYS A 19 22.96 0.67 -9.28
C LYS A 19 22.64 2.17 -9.28
N MET A 20 21.39 2.53 -8.91
CA MET A 20 20.99 3.93 -8.73
C MET A 20 21.45 4.53 -7.39
N GLY A 21 22.16 3.79 -6.56
CA GLY A 21 22.59 4.20 -5.24
C GLY A 21 21.46 4.27 -4.21
N LEU A 22 20.35 3.55 -4.47
CA LEU A 22 19.17 3.51 -3.60
C LEU A 22 19.14 2.20 -2.83
N ASN A 23 18.53 2.21 -1.64
CA ASN A 23 18.42 1.07 -0.74
C ASN A 23 16.96 0.64 -0.45
N ALA A 24 15.99 1.26 -1.12
CA ALA A 24 14.58 0.93 -0.98
C ALA A 24 13.86 1.02 -2.32
N PHE A 25 12.83 0.20 -2.51
CA PHE A 25 11.98 0.20 -3.68
C PHE A 25 10.53 -0.05 -3.28
N GLU A 26 9.63 0.83 -3.72
CA GLU A 26 8.19 0.65 -3.57
C GLU A 26 7.61 -0.04 -4.81
N TYR A 27 7.11 -1.26 -4.62
CA TYR A 27 6.48 -2.02 -5.69
C TYR A 27 5.04 -1.56 -5.91
N GLN A 28 4.75 -1.07 -7.12
CA GLN A 28 3.44 -0.54 -7.48
C GLN A 28 2.51 -1.65 -8.00
N CYS A 29 1.42 -1.93 -7.29
CA CYS A 29 0.39 -2.88 -7.74
C CYS A 29 -0.54 -2.29 -8.82
N GLY A 30 -0.61 -0.96 -8.93
CA GLY A 30 -1.34 -0.26 -9.97
C GLY A 30 -2.81 -0.70 -10.11
N ARG A 31 -3.12 -1.43 -11.18
CA ARG A 31 -4.47 -1.92 -11.48
C ARG A 31 -4.74 -3.34 -10.98
N GLY A 32 -4.17 -3.71 -9.86
CA GLY A 32 -4.38 -5.00 -9.21
C GLY A 32 -3.09 -5.71 -8.83
N VAL A 33 -3.18 -6.61 -7.87
CA VAL A 33 -2.05 -7.39 -7.36
C VAL A 33 -1.77 -8.55 -8.32
N ARG A 34 -0.80 -8.38 -9.22
CA ARG A 34 -0.48 -9.35 -10.29
C ARG A 34 0.84 -10.06 -10.10
N LEU A 35 1.65 -9.64 -9.12
CA LEU A 35 2.92 -10.29 -8.83
C LEU A 35 2.69 -11.63 -8.14
N GLY A 36 3.08 -12.73 -8.78
CA GLY A 36 3.03 -14.07 -8.17
C GLY A 36 4.01 -14.19 -7.00
N LEU A 37 3.62 -14.93 -5.96
CA LEU A 37 4.39 -15.06 -4.72
C LEU A 37 5.77 -15.66 -4.94
N ASP A 38 5.92 -16.66 -5.83
CA ASP A 38 7.22 -17.25 -6.17
C ASP A 38 8.17 -16.22 -6.77
N LYS A 39 7.65 -15.36 -7.66
CA LYS A 39 8.44 -14.30 -8.27
C LYS A 39 8.82 -13.24 -7.24
N ALA A 40 7.89 -12.89 -6.34
CA ALA A 40 8.14 -11.97 -5.23
C ALA A 40 9.25 -12.51 -4.31
N ALA A 41 9.20 -13.78 -3.93
CA ALA A 41 10.23 -14.41 -3.10
C ALA A 41 11.61 -14.40 -3.79
N ARG A 42 11.67 -14.63 -5.11
CA ARG A 42 12.92 -14.53 -5.89
C ARG A 42 13.46 -13.09 -5.93
N MET A 43 12.57 -12.09 -6.02
CA MET A 43 12.95 -10.69 -5.91
C MET A 43 13.51 -10.37 -4.52
N ALA A 44 12.86 -10.87 -3.46
CA ALA A 44 13.30 -10.71 -2.08
C ALA A 44 14.72 -11.29 -1.85
N ALA A 45 14.97 -12.50 -2.36
CA ALA A 45 16.30 -13.13 -2.26
C ALA A 45 17.40 -12.29 -2.93
N ARG A 46 17.11 -11.69 -4.09
CA ARG A 46 18.05 -10.79 -4.80
C ARG A 46 18.22 -9.45 -4.07
N ALA A 47 17.15 -8.95 -3.45
CA ALA A 47 17.16 -7.71 -2.68
C ALA A 47 17.99 -7.85 -1.40
N ALA A 48 17.86 -8.97 -0.69
CA ALA A 48 18.65 -9.27 0.51
C ALA A 48 20.17 -9.27 0.24
N GLN A 49 20.60 -9.74 -0.94
CA GLN A 49 22.02 -9.71 -1.34
C GLN A 49 22.58 -8.30 -1.58
N ARG A 50 21.72 -7.28 -1.61
CA ARG A 50 22.05 -5.89 -1.96
C ARG A 50 21.54 -4.88 -0.92
N ASP A 51 21.07 -5.36 0.21
CA ASP A 51 20.48 -4.54 1.29
C ASP A 51 19.34 -3.62 0.79
N ILE A 52 18.53 -4.11 -0.16
CA ILE A 52 17.37 -3.40 -0.68
C ILE A 52 16.13 -3.79 0.09
N LEU A 53 15.39 -2.80 0.59
CA LEU A 53 14.11 -2.98 1.26
C LEU A 53 12.96 -2.79 0.28
N PHE A 54 11.93 -3.64 0.39
CA PHE A 54 10.69 -3.46 -0.34
C PHE A 54 9.57 -2.91 0.54
N SER A 55 8.77 -2.03 -0.04
CA SER A 55 7.40 -1.73 0.35
C SER A 55 6.47 -2.00 -0.83
N VAL A 56 5.17 -2.01 -0.59
CA VAL A 56 4.17 -2.23 -1.64
C VAL A 56 3.16 -1.10 -1.63
N HIS A 57 2.94 -0.49 -2.80
CA HIS A 57 1.79 0.39 -3.00
C HIS A 57 0.61 -0.44 -3.50
N ALA A 58 -0.46 -0.46 -2.74
CA ALA A 58 -1.68 -1.21 -3.06
C ALA A 58 -2.41 -0.63 -4.29
N PRO A 59 -3.33 -1.39 -4.90
CA PRO A 59 -4.04 -0.93 -6.10
C PRO A 59 -4.82 0.36 -5.91
N TYR A 60 -4.95 1.17 -6.97
CA TYR A 60 -5.72 2.43 -7.00
C TYR A 60 -7.21 2.25 -6.73
N TYR A 61 -7.71 1.02 -6.74
CA TYR A 61 -9.13 0.71 -6.53
C TYR A 61 -9.57 0.75 -5.08
N ILE A 62 -8.65 0.94 -4.14
CA ILE A 62 -8.98 1.08 -2.73
C ILE A 62 -9.83 2.33 -2.53
N SER A 63 -10.99 2.15 -1.91
CA SER A 63 -11.95 3.19 -1.58
C SER A 63 -12.61 2.90 -0.23
N MET A 64 -11.89 3.23 0.85
CA MET A 64 -12.34 2.95 2.22
C MET A 64 -13.56 3.76 2.62
N SER A 65 -13.76 4.90 1.97
CA SER A 65 -14.85 5.85 2.21
C SER A 65 -16.09 5.61 1.35
N SER A 66 -16.11 4.58 0.49
CA SER A 66 -17.22 4.35 -0.44
C SER A 66 -18.56 4.20 0.28
N LEU A 67 -19.64 4.76 -0.31
CA LEU A 67 -21.01 4.49 0.09
C LEU A 67 -21.42 3.03 -0.17
N GLU A 68 -20.80 2.42 -1.19
CA GLU A 68 -21.07 1.04 -1.57
C GLU A 68 -20.26 0.10 -0.68
N GLU A 69 -20.96 -0.73 0.10
CA GLU A 69 -20.35 -1.70 1.02
C GLU A 69 -19.39 -2.65 0.28
N ASP A 70 -19.78 -3.14 -0.88
CA ASP A 70 -18.97 -4.08 -1.68
C ASP A 70 -17.62 -3.45 -2.09
N LYS A 71 -17.57 -2.16 -2.35
CA LYS A 71 -16.30 -1.46 -2.67
C LYS A 71 -15.39 -1.36 -1.45
N ARG A 72 -15.97 -1.17 -0.25
CA ARG A 72 -15.19 -1.19 0.99
C ARG A 72 -14.65 -2.58 1.29
N LEU A 73 -15.49 -3.63 1.12
CA LEU A 73 -15.05 -5.03 1.27
C LEU A 73 -13.95 -5.39 0.27
N ASN A 74 -14.12 -5.01 -0.99
CA ASN A 74 -13.09 -5.21 -2.01
C ASN A 74 -11.78 -4.48 -1.67
N SER A 75 -11.86 -3.31 -1.04
CA SER A 75 -10.67 -2.58 -0.58
C SER A 75 -9.90 -3.39 0.47
N ILE A 76 -10.59 -4.04 1.40
CA ILE A 76 -9.97 -4.95 2.38
C ILE A 76 -9.31 -6.14 1.67
N GLN A 77 -9.96 -6.73 0.66
CA GLN A 77 -9.38 -7.81 -0.13
C GLN A 77 -8.10 -7.38 -0.86
N TYR A 78 -8.06 -6.16 -1.41
CA TYR A 78 -6.84 -5.62 -2.02
C TYR A 78 -5.71 -5.45 -1.00
N LEU A 79 -6.01 -5.03 0.22
CA LEU A 79 -5.01 -4.94 1.29
C LEU A 79 -4.47 -6.32 1.69
N LEU A 80 -5.34 -7.33 1.82
CA LEU A 80 -4.92 -8.72 2.10
C LEU A 80 -4.00 -9.27 0.99
N GLN A 81 -4.37 -9.07 -0.28
CA GLN A 81 -3.54 -9.47 -1.41
C GLN A 81 -2.20 -8.74 -1.43
N SER A 82 -2.22 -7.43 -1.12
CA SER A 82 -0.99 -6.62 -1.02
C SER A 82 -0.11 -7.07 0.14
N ALA A 83 -0.69 -7.49 1.26
CA ALA A 83 0.03 -8.04 2.41
C ALA A 83 0.76 -9.34 2.06
N ALA A 84 0.10 -10.25 1.34
CA ALA A 84 0.72 -11.49 0.89
C ALA A 84 1.93 -11.24 -0.02
N VAL A 85 1.80 -10.32 -0.99
CA VAL A 85 2.91 -9.94 -1.88
C VAL A 85 4.00 -9.19 -1.13
N CYS A 86 3.64 -8.27 -0.24
CA CYS A 86 4.58 -7.51 0.57
C CYS A 86 5.44 -8.44 1.42
N ARG A 87 4.83 -9.42 2.10
CA ARG A 87 5.53 -10.46 2.88
C ARG A 87 6.46 -11.29 1.99
N ALA A 88 6.00 -11.73 0.82
CA ALA A 88 6.81 -12.50 -0.11
C ALA A 88 8.01 -11.70 -0.65
N LEU A 89 7.89 -10.38 -0.76
CA LEU A 89 8.98 -9.46 -1.09
C LEU A 89 9.93 -9.18 0.09
N GLY A 90 9.64 -9.71 1.29
CA GLY A 90 10.40 -9.43 2.51
C GLY A 90 10.11 -8.05 3.11
N GLY A 91 9.07 -7.37 2.63
CA GLY A 91 8.63 -6.07 3.11
C GLY A 91 7.58 -6.18 4.22
N ARG A 92 7.22 -5.02 4.80
CA ARG A 92 6.21 -4.91 5.86
C ARG A 92 5.27 -3.73 5.71
N ARG A 93 5.55 -2.79 4.79
CA ARG A 93 4.75 -1.57 4.61
C ARG A 93 3.89 -1.66 3.37
N ILE A 94 2.60 -1.34 3.55
CA ILE A 94 1.60 -1.31 2.49
C ILE A 94 1.05 0.10 2.41
N ILE A 95 1.46 0.83 1.40
CA ILE A 95 1.02 2.19 1.12
C ILE A 95 -0.27 2.14 0.29
N PHE A 96 -1.21 3.02 0.58
CA PHE A 96 -2.47 3.09 -0.17
C PHE A 96 -3.15 4.45 -0.04
N HIS A 97 -3.96 4.78 -1.05
CA HIS A 97 -4.86 5.93 -1.01
C HIS A 97 -6.16 5.56 -0.29
N SER A 98 -6.64 6.43 0.60
CA SER A 98 -7.80 6.13 1.46
C SER A 98 -9.14 6.21 0.73
N GLY A 99 -9.16 6.78 -0.48
CA GLY A 99 -10.33 6.86 -1.35
C GLY A 99 -10.88 8.28 -1.51
N SER A 100 -11.96 8.40 -2.29
CA SER A 100 -12.60 9.67 -2.62
C SER A 100 -13.73 9.98 -1.64
N CYS A 101 -13.94 11.26 -1.34
CA CYS A 101 -15.14 11.73 -0.62
C CYS A 101 -16.41 11.52 -1.46
N GLY A 102 -16.30 11.49 -2.80
CA GLY A 102 -17.45 11.33 -3.69
C GLY A 102 -18.44 12.50 -3.52
N LYS A 103 -19.70 12.15 -3.27
CA LYS A 103 -20.78 13.10 -2.97
C LYS A 103 -21.03 13.32 -1.48
N GLN A 104 -20.19 12.78 -0.62
CA GLN A 104 -20.29 12.89 0.83
C GLN A 104 -19.55 14.14 1.33
N SER A 105 -19.90 14.61 2.55
CA SER A 105 -19.01 15.50 3.28
C SER A 105 -17.70 14.78 3.63
N ARG A 106 -16.63 15.52 3.86
CA ARG A 106 -15.35 14.93 4.25
C ARG A 106 -15.44 14.17 5.56
N GLU A 107 -16.20 14.70 6.51
CA GLU A 107 -16.44 14.08 7.81
C GLU A 107 -17.13 12.72 7.67
N ALA A 108 -18.21 12.65 6.87
CA ALA A 108 -18.93 11.39 6.62
C ALA A 108 -18.06 10.38 5.86
N ALA A 109 -17.25 10.84 4.92
CA ALA A 109 -16.29 9.99 4.20
C ALA A 109 -15.20 9.45 5.13
N LEU A 110 -14.67 10.29 6.03
CA LEU A 110 -13.67 9.89 7.02
C LEU A 110 -14.23 8.87 8.02
N GLU A 111 -15.44 9.04 8.52
CA GLU A 111 -16.09 8.06 9.42
C GLU A 111 -16.18 6.68 8.78
N LYS A 112 -16.58 6.59 7.49
CA LYS A 112 -16.60 5.33 6.75
C LYS A 112 -15.22 4.74 6.57
N ALA A 113 -14.24 5.58 6.26
CA ALA A 113 -12.85 5.13 6.11
C ALA A 113 -12.29 4.59 7.42
N LEU A 114 -12.60 5.22 8.56
CA LEU A 114 -12.22 4.74 9.90
C LEU A 114 -12.85 3.38 10.22
N ASP A 115 -14.15 3.19 9.90
CA ASP A 115 -14.81 1.90 10.05
C ASP A 115 -14.16 0.83 9.18
N THR A 116 -13.93 1.13 7.90
CA THR A 116 -13.29 0.20 6.97
C THR A 116 -11.86 -0.14 7.40
N MET A 117 -11.13 0.83 7.96
CA MET A 117 -9.79 0.62 8.48
C MET A 117 -9.77 -0.36 9.67
N ARG A 118 -10.70 -0.22 10.63
CA ARG A 118 -10.82 -1.17 11.75
C ARG A 118 -11.08 -2.58 11.25
N ARG A 119 -11.96 -2.71 10.27
CA ARG A 119 -12.28 -4.01 9.63
C ARG A 119 -11.09 -4.57 8.85
N ALA A 120 -10.30 -3.72 8.18
CA ALA A 120 -9.09 -4.12 7.47
C ALA A 120 -8.03 -4.66 8.43
N VAL A 121 -7.82 -3.98 9.57
CA VAL A 121 -6.90 -4.45 10.61
C VAL A 121 -7.32 -5.82 11.13
N ALA A 122 -8.60 -6.00 11.50
CA ALA A 122 -9.13 -7.28 11.96
C ALA A 122 -8.96 -8.40 10.91
N ALA A 123 -9.22 -8.10 9.63
CA ALA A 123 -9.06 -9.07 8.55
C ALA A 123 -7.59 -9.46 8.32
N LEU A 124 -6.65 -8.52 8.48
CA LEU A 124 -5.21 -8.80 8.42
C LEU A 124 -4.79 -9.71 9.57
N ASP A 125 -5.29 -9.48 10.77
CA ASP A 125 -5.01 -10.32 11.95
C ASP A 125 -5.55 -11.75 11.75
N GLU A 126 -6.80 -11.90 11.32
CA GLU A 126 -7.41 -13.20 11.00
C GLU A 126 -6.63 -13.97 9.92
N ALA A 127 -6.04 -13.25 8.97
CA ALA A 127 -5.24 -13.84 7.89
C ALA A 127 -3.75 -14.07 8.29
N GLY A 128 -3.36 -13.76 9.53
CA GLY A 128 -2.00 -13.95 10.03
C GLY A 128 -1.01 -12.90 9.50
N PHE A 129 -1.46 -11.66 9.24
CA PHE A 129 -0.65 -10.53 8.77
C PHE A 129 -0.45 -9.46 9.86
N GLU A 130 -0.34 -9.85 11.13
CA GLU A 130 -0.16 -8.94 12.27
C GLU A 130 1.14 -8.15 12.20
N ASP A 131 2.12 -8.62 11.43
CA ASP A 131 3.41 -7.98 11.21
C ASP A 131 3.40 -6.90 10.11
N MET A 132 2.28 -6.73 9.40
CA MET A 132 2.15 -5.71 8.37
C MET A 132 1.80 -4.33 8.94
N THR A 133 2.40 -3.31 8.36
CA THR A 133 2.12 -1.90 8.64
C THR A 133 1.30 -1.31 7.50
N LEU A 134 0.13 -0.78 7.82
CA LEU A 134 -0.71 -0.05 6.88
C LEU A 134 -0.28 1.42 6.83
N CYS A 135 -0.09 1.98 5.65
CA CYS A 135 0.41 3.33 5.47
C CYS A 135 -0.55 4.15 4.59
N PRO A 136 -1.60 4.76 5.18
CA PRO A 136 -2.43 5.69 4.43
C PRO A 136 -1.61 6.89 3.97
N GLU A 137 -1.77 7.27 2.69
CA GLU A 137 -0.96 8.30 2.05
C GLU A 137 -1.67 9.64 2.01
N THR A 138 -0.89 10.73 2.19
CA THR A 138 -1.38 12.09 1.99
C THR A 138 -1.72 12.34 0.51
N MET A 139 -2.82 13.05 0.25
CA MET A 139 -3.34 13.30 -1.10
C MET A 139 -3.52 14.79 -1.36
N GLY A 140 -3.02 15.27 -2.51
CA GLY A 140 -3.15 16.67 -2.91
C GLY A 140 -4.48 17.02 -3.60
N LYS A 141 -5.29 16.01 -3.98
CA LYS A 141 -6.58 16.27 -4.66
C LYS A 141 -7.69 16.54 -3.66
N VAL A 142 -8.38 17.67 -3.80
CA VAL A 142 -9.46 18.12 -2.90
C VAL A 142 -10.57 17.08 -2.73
N GLY A 143 -10.90 16.30 -3.75
CA GLY A 143 -11.93 15.26 -3.67
C GLY A 143 -11.49 13.92 -3.05
N GLN A 144 -10.22 13.79 -2.67
CA GLN A 144 -9.67 12.60 -2.03
C GLN A 144 -9.53 12.82 -0.52
N LEU A 145 -9.76 11.78 0.29
CA LEU A 145 -9.30 11.74 1.68
C LEU A 145 -7.77 11.64 1.69
N GLY A 146 -7.13 12.44 2.50
CA GLY A 146 -5.67 12.43 2.59
C GLY A 146 -5.06 13.76 3.03
N THR A 147 -5.83 14.67 3.65
CA THR A 147 -5.21 15.74 4.42
C THR A 147 -4.39 15.13 5.56
N LEU A 148 -3.41 15.84 6.08
CA LEU A 148 -2.58 15.34 7.17
C LEU A 148 -3.43 14.91 8.37
N ASP A 149 -4.43 15.71 8.76
CA ASP A 149 -5.31 15.41 9.89
C ASP A 149 -6.14 14.14 9.65
N GLU A 150 -6.63 13.91 8.43
CA GLU A 150 -7.37 12.71 8.06
C GLU A 150 -6.48 11.46 8.09
N VAL A 151 -5.25 11.56 7.58
CA VAL A 151 -4.26 10.48 7.64
C VAL A 151 -3.89 10.16 9.09
N LEU A 152 -3.68 11.17 9.92
CA LEU A 152 -3.40 10.97 11.35
C LEU A 152 -4.61 10.37 12.10
N ALA A 153 -5.84 10.74 11.75
CA ALA A 153 -7.04 10.12 12.30
C ALA A 153 -7.11 8.62 11.95
N LEU A 154 -6.77 8.23 10.71
CA LEU A 154 -6.67 6.83 10.31
C LEU A 154 -5.57 6.09 11.08
N CYS A 155 -4.43 6.73 11.31
CA CYS A 155 -3.35 6.16 12.12
C CYS A 155 -3.76 5.92 13.58
N GLY A 156 -4.71 6.70 14.09
CA GLY A 156 -5.26 6.52 15.44
C GLY A 156 -6.08 5.23 15.65
N VAL A 157 -6.38 4.48 14.59
CA VAL A 157 -7.17 3.24 14.68
C VAL A 157 -6.36 2.09 15.29
N ASP A 158 -5.09 1.96 14.95
CA ASP A 158 -4.20 0.90 15.44
C ASP A 158 -2.74 1.37 15.42
N SER A 159 -1.91 0.91 16.34
CA SER A 159 -0.50 1.28 16.46
C SER A 159 0.37 0.84 15.26
N ARG A 160 -0.11 -0.10 14.45
CA ARG A 160 0.55 -0.56 13.21
C ARG A 160 0.23 0.28 11.99
N ILE A 161 -0.59 1.32 12.14
CA ILE A 161 -0.89 2.24 11.04
C ILE A 161 0.01 3.46 11.18
N THR A 162 0.82 3.72 10.17
CA THR A 162 1.75 4.84 10.14
C THR A 162 1.53 5.69 8.90
N PRO A 163 1.66 7.03 8.98
CA PRO A 163 1.39 7.88 7.84
C PRO A 163 2.45 7.68 6.74
N CYS A 164 2.01 7.73 5.49
CA CYS A 164 2.87 7.95 4.34
C CYS A 164 2.71 9.41 3.89
N ILE A 165 3.78 10.18 3.99
CA ILE A 165 3.77 11.59 3.60
C ILE A 165 4.41 11.72 2.22
N ASP A 166 3.58 11.98 1.20
CA ASP A 166 4.04 12.29 -0.15
C ASP A 166 4.11 13.82 -0.31
N PHE A 167 5.32 14.33 -0.46
CA PHE A 167 5.57 15.76 -0.68
C PHE A 167 5.27 16.20 -2.11
N GLY A 168 4.99 15.27 -3.02
CA GLY A 168 4.55 15.53 -4.39
C GLY A 168 3.04 15.78 -4.50
N HIS A 169 2.30 15.38 -3.49
CA HIS A 169 0.88 15.63 -3.36
C HIS A 169 0.65 16.93 -2.58
#